data_0837d9b1857fc81962a45fb5182addf5
#
_entry.id   0837d9b1857fc81962a45fb5182addf5
#
_cell.length_a   1.000
_cell.length_b   1.000
_cell.length_c   1.000
_cell.angle_alpha   90.00
_cell.angle_beta   90.00
_cell.angle_gamma   90.00
#
_symmetry.space_group_name_H-M   'P 1'
#
loop_
_entity.id
_entity.type
_entity.pdbx_description
1 polymer ?
#
loop_
_entity_poly.entity_id
_entity_poly.type
_entity_poly.pdbx_seq_one_letter_code
_entity_poly.pdbx_strand_id
1 'polypeptide(L)' 'MEEMMHHLQDLYQKKRGLDLKWEQELLKEGRYTLNMVKIDRKVRDVISNIKLAEAKKEHMQNKIYDSQPKVSVAT' A
#
# COMPACT_ATOMS: atom_id res chain seq x y z
N MET A 1 3.96 5.91 16.77
CA MET A 1 3.94 6.62 15.50
C MET A 1 5.07 6.22 14.58
N GLU A 2 6.29 6.18 15.10
CA GLU A 2 7.41 5.74 14.28
C GLU A 2 7.23 4.33 13.75
N GLU A 3 6.71 3.44 14.57
CA GLU A 3 6.47 2.06 14.15
C GLU A 3 5.54 1.97 12.97
N MET A 4 4.52 2.83 12.94
CA MET A 4 3.57 2.85 11.87
C MET A 4 4.19 3.32 10.57
N MET A 5 5.06 4.32 10.65
CA MET A 5 5.76 4.81 9.47
C MET A 5 6.73 3.77 8.92
N HIS A 6 7.44 3.06 9.81
CA HIS A 6 8.31 1.96 9.40
C HIS A 6 7.53 0.87 8.69
N HIS A 7 6.38 0.53 9.24
CA HIS A 7 5.53 -0.50 8.63
C HIS A 7 5.11 -0.10 7.22
N LEU A 8 4.70 1.15 7.04
CA LEU A 8 4.32 1.65 5.72
C LEU A 8 5.50 1.63 4.75
N GLN A 9 6.66 2.06 5.20
CA GLN A 9 7.85 2.03 4.37
C GLN A 9 8.21 0.62 3.93
N ASP A 10 8.12 -0.33 4.85
CA ASP A 10 8.37 -1.73 4.53
C ASP A 10 7.40 -2.24 3.47
N LEU A 11 6.13 -1.87 3.59
CA LEU A 11 5.13 -2.27 2.61
C LEU A 11 5.40 -1.66 1.24
N TYR A 12 5.78 -0.39 1.19
CA TYR A 12 6.12 0.26 -0.07
C TYR A 12 7.35 -0.37 -0.70
N GLN A 13 8.34 -0.73 0.10
CA GLN A 13 9.54 -1.39 -0.39
C GLN A 13 9.22 -2.78 -0.94
N LYS A 14 8.36 -3.51 -0.27
CA LYS A 14 7.90 -4.81 -0.76
C LYS A 14 7.20 -4.67 -2.10
N LYS A 15 6.32 -3.68 -2.22
CA LYS A 15 5.61 -3.44 -3.47
C LYS A 15 6.59 -3.15 -4.59
N ARG A 16 7.55 -2.26 -4.33
CA ARG A 16 8.56 -1.91 -5.34
C ARG A 16 9.37 -3.13 -5.78
N GLY A 17 9.77 -3.96 -4.83
CA GLY A 17 10.50 -5.18 -5.14
C GLY A 17 9.69 -6.15 -5.99
N LEU A 18 8.41 -6.28 -5.69
CA LEU A 18 7.52 -7.13 -6.47
C LEU A 18 7.30 -6.58 -7.87
N ASP A 19 7.12 -5.27 -7.99
CA ASP A 19 6.96 -4.62 -9.29
C ASP A 19 8.21 -4.83 -10.16
N LEU A 20 9.38 -4.73 -9.56
CA LEU A 20 10.64 -4.98 -10.26
C LEU A 20 10.73 -6.42 -10.75
N LYS A 21 10.38 -7.37 -9.90
CA LYS A 21 10.38 -8.78 -10.28
C LYS A 21 9.42 -9.02 -11.43
N TRP A 22 8.26 -8.40 -11.38
CA TRP A 22 7.27 -8.51 -12.44
C TRP A 22 7.82 -8.00 -13.77
N GLU A 23 8.47 -6.83 -13.74
CA GLU A 23 9.08 -6.26 -14.94
C GLU A 23 10.20 -7.14 -15.48
N GLN A 24 11.05 -7.65 -14.60
CA GLN A 24 12.13 -8.53 -15.00
C GLN A 24 11.60 -9.80 -15.66
N GLU A 25 10.54 -10.36 -15.10
CA GLU A 25 9.92 -11.54 -15.68
C GLU A 25 9.35 -11.23 -17.05
N LEU A 26 8.69 -10.10 -17.21
CA LEU A 26 8.13 -9.68 -18.48
C LEU A 26 9.21 -9.50 -19.53
N LEU A 27 10.31 -8.85 -19.17
CA LEU A 27 11.43 -8.65 -20.08
C LEU A 27 12.09 -9.97 -20.46
N LYS A 28 12.17 -10.88 -19.51
CA LYS A 28 12.80 -12.18 -19.73
C LYS A 28 11.94 -13.08 -20.62
N GLU A 29 10.66 -13.19 -20.30
CA GLU A 29 9.75 -14.11 -20.98
C GLU A 29 9.05 -13.51 -22.17
N GLY A 30 8.95 -12.18 -22.21
CA GLY A 30 8.26 -11.49 -23.29
C GLY A 30 6.76 -11.70 -23.33
N ARG A 31 6.20 -12.24 -22.26
CA ARG A 31 4.76 -12.50 -22.17
C ARG A 31 4.36 -12.62 -20.70
N TYR A 32 3.06 -12.63 -20.47
CA TYR A 32 2.49 -12.77 -19.16
C TYR A 32 2.57 -14.23 -18.71
N THR A 33 3.25 -14.49 -17.59
CA THR A 33 3.51 -15.86 -17.12
C THR A 33 2.77 -16.14 -15.81
N LEU A 34 2.76 -17.41 -15.40
CA LEU A 34 2.20 -17.80 -14.11
C LEU A 34 2.94 -17.14 -12.95
N ASN A 35 4.24 -16.95 -13.10
CA ASN A 35 5.02 -16.25 -12.08
C ASN A 35 4.52 -14.83 -11.90
N MET A 36 4.17 -14.17 -13.00
CA MET A 36 3.62 -12.83 -12.95
C MET A 36 2.26 -12.81 -12.27
N VAL A 37 1.43 -13.82 -12.47
CA VAL A 37 0.16 -13.95 -11.75
C VAL A 37 0.40 -14.04 -10.25
N LYS A 38 1.38 -14.83 -9.84
CA LYS A 38 1.73 -14.97 -8.42
C LYS A 38 2.22 -13.66 -7.84
N ILE A 39 3.04 -12.95 -8.60
CA ILE A 39 3.54 -11.64 -8.17
C ILE A 39 2.38 -10.65 -8.05
N ASP A 40 1.47 -10.65 -9.01
CA ASP A 40 0.29 -9.78 -8.97
C ASP A 40 -0.54 -10.00 -7.71
N ARG A 41 -0.72 -11.26 -7.31
CA ARG A 41 -1.45 -11.57 -6.07
C ARG A 41 -0.75 -11.00 -4.86
N LYS A 42 0.56 -11.14 -4.80
CA LYS A 42 1.35 -10.58 -3.71
C LYS A 42 1.28 -9.05 -3.70
N VAL A 43 1.33 -8.44 -4.87
CA VAL A 43 1.20 -6.99 -4.98
C VAL A 43 -0.16 -6.54 -4.46
N ARG A 44 -1.23 -7.24 -4.81
CA ARG A 44 -2.57 -6.91 -4.32
C ARG A 44 -2.65 -7.01 -2.81
N ASP A 45 -2.03 -8.04 -2.23
CA ASP A 45 -2.00 -8.19 -0.77
C ASP A 45 -1.26 -7.03 -0.13
N VAL A 46 -0.12 -6.65 -0.70
CA VAL A 46 0.66 -5.53 -0.18
C VAL A 46 -0.14 -4.24 -0.29
N ILE A 47 -0.80 -4.01 -1.42
CA ILE A 47 -1.62 -2.82 -1.62
C ILE A 47 -2.75 -2.77 -0.59
N SER A 48 -3.41 -3.91 -0.34
CA SER A 48 -4.45 -3.98 0.69
C SER A 48 -3.91 -3.61 2.06
N ASN A 49 -2.73 -4.12 2.39
CA ASN A 49 -2.09 -3.81 3.66
C ASN A 49 -1.70 -2.35 3.75
N ILE A 50 -1.24 -1.78 2.66
CA ILE A 50 -0.92 -0.34 2.60
C ILE A 50 -2.17 0.47 2.86
N LYS A 51 -3.28 0.14 2.21
CA LYS A 51 -4.54 0.85 2.39
C LYS A 51 -5.01 0.77 3.83
N LEU A 52 -4.91 -0.40 4.45
CA LEU A 52 -5.28 -0.57 5.84
C LEU A 52 -4.41 0.27 6.77
N ALA A 53 -3.11 0.27 6.53
CA ALA A 53 -2.18 1.04 7.35
C ALA A 53 -2.42 2.54 7.19
N GLU A 54 -2.67 2.99 5.96
CA GLU A 54 -2.99 4.39 5.70
C GLU A 54 -4.30 4.80 6.34
N ALA A 55 -5.30 3.92 6.28
CA ALA A 55 -6.58 4.19 6.92
C ALA A 55 -6.43 4.32 8.43
N LYS A 56 -5.61 3.47 9.04
CA LYS A 56 -5.33 3.57 10.47
C LYS A 56 -4.63 4.89 10.80
N LYS A 57 -3.69 5.28 9.98
CA LYS A 57 -2.99 6.55 10.18
C LYS A 57 -3.96 7.72 10.10
N GLU A 58 -4.81 7.73 9.10
CA GLU A 58 -5.83 8.76 8.96
C GLU A 58 -6.77 8.78 10.15
N HIS A 59 -7.19 7.62 10.60
CA HIS A 59 -8.08 7.52 11.74
C HIS A 59 -7.45 8.13 12.99
N MET A 60 -6.18 7.86 13.22
CA MET A 60 -5.47 8.44 14.35
C MET A 60 -5.34 9.95 14.23
N GLN A 61 -5.07 10.44 13.04
CA GLN A 61 -5.02 11.88 12.78
C GLN A 61 -6.37 12.53 12.98
N ASN A 62 -7.42 11.87 12.52
CA ASN A 62 -8.78 12.39 12.66
C ASN A 62 -9.20 12.50 14.12
N LYS A 63 -8.71 11.61 14.97
CA LYS A 63 -8.98 11.71 16.39
C LYS A 63 -8.48 13.01 16.99
N ILE A 64 -7.36 13.50 16.50
CA ILE A 64 -6.81 14.77 16.95
C ILE A 64 -7.74 15.92 16.55
N TYR A 65 -8.36 15.81 15.38
CA TYR A 65 -9.23 16.85 14.85
C TYR A 65 -10.68 16.69 15.25
N ASP A 66 -11.00 15.67 16.01
CA ASP A 66 -12.38 15.39 16.41
C ASP A 66 -12.98 16.52 17.23
N SER A 67 -12.15 17.27 17.91
CA SER A 67 -12.63 18.41 18.69
C SER A 67 -13.10 19.56 17.80
N GLN A 68 -12.78 19.53 16.55
CA GLN A 68 -13.16 20.59 15.63
C GLN A 68 -14.51 20.29 15.00
N PRO A 69 -15.29 21.33 14.73
CA PRO A 69 -16.57 21.13 14.07
C PRO A 69 -16.35 20.55 12.67
N LYS A 70 -17.23 19.68 12.31
CA LYS A 70 -17.16 19.02 11.03
C LYS A 70 -17.84 19.80 9.92
N VAL A 71 -17.73 21.06 10.01
CA VAL A 71 -18.43 21.95 9.09
C VAL A 71 -18.02 21.69 7.66
N SER A 72 -16.76 21.45 7.48
CA SER A 72 -16.24 21.20 6.15
C SER A 72 -16.95 20.08 5.43
N VAL A 73 -17.48 19.16 6.20
CA VAL A 73 -18.14 18.00 5.63
C VAL A 73 -19.50 18.35 5.05
N ALA A 74 -20.07 19.38 5.59
CA ALA A 74 -21.41 19.77 5.18
C ALA A 74 -21.49 20.21 3.72
N THR A 75 -20.41 20.54 3.18
CA THR A 75 -20.39 20.98 1.77
C THR A 75 -20.44 19.82 0.80
#